data_9a1101e20a74656b8ebe07bbdacd1b0d
#
_entry.id   9a1101e20a74656b8ebe07bbdacd1b0d
#
_cell.length_a   1.000
_cell.length_b   1.000
_cell.length_c   1.000
_cell.angle_alpha   90.00
_cell.angle_beta   90.00
_cell.angle_gamma   90.00
#
_symmetry.space_group_name_H-M   'P 1'
#
loop_
_entity.id
_entity.type
_entity.pdbx_description
1 polymer ?
#
loop_
_entity_poly.entity_id
_entity_poly.type
_entity_poly.pdbx_seq_one_letter_code
_entity_poly.pdbx_strand_id
1 'polypeptide(L)'
;MVQSSLSLNNLVRSATFFQHAGIAITFVFMPIIAKGVSESIFEIGLIVASFSFAMILSEIYFGRISDKKGNRIFFIRAGLIGCAITFGLHYFADDSVLLLLARLGAGITSGLMIPAMLAYTYESSKEKARVATIISFHALGWLAGIVVAGMVNDVKIIFLVSSAFFLVALAVSVKLPKIYSRKELGKGLTKQIIVKNKFLFSSLLLRHTGAASVWIILPLALMETMGAQLYEISIVYVANTVTAFLVMNLLGTRIRINNVTMFKIGVGLTIFVFIGLSQISEWWMAMPFMSLVGVSWALFYIGGNIHLMENNPKSTSTGIFNSTISISQVIGPVIAGSIAFFASYTSVMYFAIVITFCAFLVSLKIKKQ
;
A
#
# COMPACT_ATOMS: atom_id res chain seq x y z
N MET A 1 -1.79 -15.57 -30.94
CA MET A 1 -1.35 -15.67 -29.52
C MET A 1 -0.82 -14.37 -28.92
N VAL A 2 -0.06 -13.53 -29.61
CA VAL A 2 0.49 -12.26 -29.09
C VAL A 2 -0.63 -11.22 -28.80
N GLN A 3 -1.61 -11.10 -29.66
CA GLN A 3 -2.72 -10.14 -29.51
C GLN A 3 -3.64 -10.45 -28.32
N SER A 4 -3.82 -11.73 -27.98
CA SER A 4 -4.60 -12.16 -26.79
C SER A 4 -3.87 -11.88 -25.46
N SER A 5 -2.54 -11.95 -25.44
CA SER A 5 -1.74 -11.65 -24.24
C SER A 5 -1.65 -10.15 -23.91
N LEU A 6 -1.64 -9.30 -24.93
CA LEU A 6 -1.68 -7.83 -24.77
C LEU A 6 -3.02 -7.38 -24.20
N SER A 7 -4.12 -7.96 -24.66
CA SER A 7 -5.47 -7.64 -24.14
C SER A 7 -5.62 -8.06 -22.68
N LEU A 8 -5.09 -9.22 -22.29
CA LEU A 8 -5.12 -9.68 -20.90
C LEU A 8 -4.31 -8.75 -19.97
N ASN A 9 -3.10 -8.37 -20.38
CA ASN A 9 -2.28 -7.45 -19.59
C ASN A 9 -2.98 -6.10 -19.38
N ASN A 10 -3.64 -5.57 -20.41
CA ASN A 10 -4.39 -4.32 -20.29
C ASN A 10 -5.60 -4.45 -19.36
N LEU A 11 -6.32 -5.58 -19.39
CA LEU A 11 -7.40 -5.84 -18.44
C LEU A 11 -6.90 -5.89 -16.99
N VAL A 12 -5.78 -6.57 -16.74
CA VAL A 12 -5.19 -6.66 -15.39
C VAL A 12 -4.71 -5.28 -14.93
N ARG A 13 -4.04 -4.51 -15.79
CA ARG A 13 -3.63 -3.12 -15.52
C ARG A 13 -4.83 -2.23 -15.16
N SER A 14 -5.89 -2.29 -15.95
CA SER A 14 -7.10 -1.50 -15.69
C SER A 14 -7.77 -1.91 -14.38
N ALA A 15 -7.93 -3.20 -14.11
CA ALA A 15 -8.49 -3.67 -12.84
C ALA A 15 -7.64 -3.21 -11.64
N THR A 16 -6.30 -3.32 -11.73
CA THR A 16 -5.37 -2.85 -10.70
C THR A 16 -5.45 -1.34 -10.51
N PHE A 17 -5.53 -0.57 -11.60
CA PHE A 17 -5.66 0.88 -11.57
C PHE A 17 -6.91 1.32 -10.81
N PHE A 18 -8.10 0.85 -11.21
CA PHE A 18 -9.35 1.25 -10.57
C PHE A 18 -9.45 0.76 -9.13
N GLN A 19 -8.97 -0.44 -8.83
CA GLN A 19 -8.87 -0.97 -7.47
C GLN A 19 -8.09 -0.02 -6.55
N HIS A 20 -6.92 0.42 -6.98
CA HIS A 20 -6.05 1.26 -6.16
C HIS A 20 -6.50 2.73 -6.15
N ALA A 21 -7.13 3.22 -7.21
CA ALA A 21 -7.78 4.52 -7.20
C ALA A 21 -8.90 4.58 -6.16
N GLY A 22 -9.73 3.51 -6.07
CA GLY A 22 -10.78 3.40 -5.05
C GLY A 22 -10.23 3.42 -3.62
N ILE A 23 -9.11 2.77 -3.34
CA ILE A 23 -8.47 2.82 -2.02
C ILE A 23 -7.89 4.20 -1.73
N ALA A 24 -7.14 4.75 -2.66
CA ALA A 24 -6.34 5.96 -2.47
C ALA A 24 -7.19 7.20 -2.24
N ILE A 25 -8.35 7.31 -2.93
CA ILE A 25 -9.24 8.47 -2.85
C ILE A 25 -9.73 8.76 -1.42
N THR A 26 -9.89 7.73 -0.60
CA THR A 26 -10.33 7.88 0.79
C THR A 26 -9.17 7.94 1.78
N PHE A 27 -7.99 7.45 1.41
CA PHE A 27 -6.87 7.25 2.34
C PHE A 27 -6.33 8.56 2.89
N VAL A 28 -6.08 9.55 2.01
CA VAL A 28 -5.44 10.83 2.38
C VAL A 28 -6.33 11.67 3.30
N PHE A 29 -7.65 11.65 3.07
CA PHE A 29 -8.61 12.49 3.79
C PHE A 29 -9.22 11.82 5.02
N MET A 30 -8.94 10.55 5.26
CA MET A 30 -9.54 9.82 6.39
C MET A 30 -9.31 10.47 7.78
N PRO A 31 -8.13 11.01 8.10
CA PRO A 31 -7.96 11.72 9.38
C PRO A 31 -8.86 12.97 9.50
N ILE A 32 -9.07 13.69 8.41
CA ILE A 32 -9.95 14.88 8.36
C ILE A 32 -11.40 14.45 8.53
N ILE A 33 -11.81 13.37 7.86
CA ILE A 33 -13.16 12.79 7.97
C ILE A 33 -13.43 12.33 9.40
N ALA A 34 -12.49 11.60 10.00
CA ALA A 34 -12.60 11.12 11.37
C ALA A 34 -12.71 12.28 12.38
N LYS A 35 -11.99 13.39 12.15
CA LYS A 35 -12.13 14.63 12.94
C LYS A 35 -13.52 15.27 12.82
N GLY A 36 -14.20 15.09 11.69
CA GLY A 36 -15.58 15.59 11.48
C GLY A 36 -16.64 14.82 12.29
N VAL A 37 -16.34 13.61 12.79
CA VAL A 37 -17.28 12.77 13.55
C VAL A 37 -16.83 12.47 14.99
N SER A 38 -15.63 12.89 15.38
CA SER A 38 -15.09 12.72 16.74
C SER A 38 -14.14 13.85 17.09
N GLU A 39 -14.26 14.36 18.32
CA GLU A 39 -13.31 15.33 18.89
C GLU A 39 -12.14 14.64 19.60
N SER A 40 -12.28 13.36 19.91
CA SER A 40 -11.26 12.58 20.60
C SER A 40 -10.14 12.15 19.66
N ILE A 41 -8.91 12.64 19.90
CA ILE A 41 -7.71 12.22 19.15
C ILE A 41 -7.52 10.69 19.20
N PHE A 42 -7.90 10.06 20.31
CA PHE A 42 -7.85 8.61 20.47
C PHE A 42 -8.84 7.89 19.53
N GLU A 43 -10.09 8.35 19.46
CA GLU A 43 -11.09 7.79 18.53
C GLU A 43 -10.68 8.00 17.05
N ILE A 44 -10.19 9.18 16.70
CA ILE A 44 -9.66 9.46 15.38
C ILE A 44 -8.56 8.44 15.02
N GLY A 45 -7.64 8.21 15.96
CA GLY A 45 -6.58 7.21 15.80
C GLY A 45 -7.12 5.79 15.60
N LEU A 46 -8.12 5.39 16.37
CA LEU A 46 -8.79 4.07 16.23
C LEU A 46 -9.48 3.93 14.88
N ILE A 47 -10.23 4.93 14.44
CA ILE A 47 -10.91 4.94 13.13
C ILE A 47 -9.89 4.79 12.00
N VAL A 48 -8.80 5.56 12.02
CA VAL A 48 -7.75 5.48 11.00
C VAL A 48 -7.06 4.11 11.00
N ALA A 49 -6.70 3.60 12.16
CA ALA A 49 -5.99 2.33 12.31
C ALA A 49 -6.86 1.10 12.02
N SER A 50 -8.18 1.19 12.20
CA SER A 50 -9.11 0.05 12.09
C SER A 50 -9.07 -0.64 10.72
N PHE A 51 -8.90 0.12 9.65
CA PHE A 51 -8.72 -0.42 8.28
C PHE A 51 -7.49 -1.32 8.20
N SER A 52 -6.32 -0.83 8.61
CA SER A 52 -5.07 -1.60 8.57
C SER A 52 -5.10 -2.78 9.54
N PHE A 53 -5.72 -2.62 10.71
CA PHE A 53 -5.93 -3.70 11.66
C PHE A 53 -6.75 -4.85 11.06
N ALA A 54 -7.87 -4.55 10.41
CA ALA A 54 -8.70 -5.56 9.74
C ALA A 54 -7.95 -6.22 8.55
N MET A 55 -7.15 -5.45 7.83
CA MET A 55 -6.33 -5.99 6.73
C MET A 55 -5.30 -7.02 7.21
N ILE A 56 -4.65 -6.85 8.38
CA ILE A 56 -3.62 -7.76 8.88
C ILE A 56 -4.10 -9.21 8.88
N LEU A 57 -5.25 -9.46 9.50
CA LEU A 57 -5.81 -10.80 9.59
C LEU A 57 -6.38 -11.27 8.25
N SER A 58 -7.04 -10.38 7.54
CA SER A 58 -7.72 -10.67 6.28
C SER A 58 -6.72 -11.08 5.18
N GLU A 59 -5.62 -10.36 5.01
CA GLU A 59 -4.61 -10.65 3.99
C GLU A 59 -3.92 -12.00 4.22
N ILE A 60 -3.59 -12.34 5.47
CA ILE A 60 -2.99 -13.64 5.81
C ILE A 60 -4.00 -14.77 5.58
N TYR A 61 -5.21 -14.61 6.09
CA TYR A 61 -6.24 -15.65 6.02
C TYR A 61 -6.70 -15.91 4.58
N PHE A 62 -7.12 -14.87 3.87
CA PHE A 62 -7.62 -15.01 2.50
C PHE A 62 -6.52 -15.27 1.47
N GLY A 63 -5.31 -14.75 1.70
CA GLY A 63 -4.16 -15.10 0.89
C GLY A 63 -3.92 -16.60 0.88
N ARG A 64 -3.97 -17.23 2.08
CA ARG A 64 -3.82 -18.67 2.23
C ARG A 64 -4.98 -19.47 1.60
N ILE A 65 -6.23 -19.04 1.83
CA ILE A 65 -7.40 -19.72 1.24
C ILE A 65 -7.38 -19.59 -0.28
N SER A 66 -6.97 -18.44 -0.82
CA SER A 66 -6.84 -18.23 -2.26
C SER A 66 -5.84 -19.18 -2.91
N ASP A 67 -4.68 -19.43 -2.27
CA ASP A 67 -3.72 -20.42 -2.74
C ASP A 67 -4.27 -21.85 -2.65
N LYS A 68 -4.94 -22.19 -1.54
CA LYS A 68 -5.55 -23.51 -1.33
C LYS A 68 -6.65 -23.82 -2.33
N LYS A 69 -7.54 -22.85 -2.60
CA LYS A 69 -8.64 -23.03 -3.58
C LYS A 69 -8.18 -22.88 -5.02
N GLY A 70 -7.14 -22.11 -5.28
CA GLY A 70 -6.57 -21.85 -6.61
C GLY A 70 -7.43 -20.99 -7.53
N ASN A 71 -8.60 -20.52 -7.09
CA ASN A 71 -9.52 -19.70 -7.88
C ASN A 71 -9.36 -18.20 -7.54
N ARG A 72 -8.35 -17.55 -8.13
CA ARG A 72 -8.05 -16.15 -7.85
C ARG A 72 -9.20 -15.20 -8.16
N ILE A 73 -9.88 -15.44 -9.28
CA ILE A 73 -10.97 -14.60 -9.77
C ILE A 73 -12.13 -14.51 -8.77
N PHE A 74 -12.43 -15.61 -8.07
CA PHE A 74 -13.46 -15.59 -7.03
C PHE A 74 -13.10 -14.56 -5.92
N PHE A 75 -11.86 -14.61 -5.41
CA PHE A 75 -11.41 -13.71 -4.34
C PHE A 75 -11.31 -12.26 -4.80
N ILE A 76 -10.86 -12.03 -6.04
CA ILE A 76 -10.80 -10.70 -6.65
C ILE A 76 -12.21 -10.11 -6.74
N ARG A 77 -13.15 -10.81 -7.33
CA ARG A 77 -14.52 -10.31 -7.53
C ARG A 77 -15.27 -10.15 -6.22
N ALA A 78 -15.20 -11.13 -5.32
CA ALA A 78 -15.82 -11.05 -4.01
C ALA A 78 -15.27 -9.86 -3.19
N GLY A 79 -13.95 -9.63 -3.24
CA GLY A 79 -13.34 -8.49 -2.60
C GLY A 79 -13.72 -7.15 -3.25
N LEU A 80 -13.80 -7.07 -4.60
CA LEU A 80 -14.25 -5.87 -5.30
C LEU A 80 -15.70 -5.50 -4.99
N ILE A 81 -16.61 -6.49 -4.94
CA ILE A 81 -17.99 -6.29 -4.50
C ILE A 81 -18.02 -5.81 -3.05
N GLY A 82 -17.29 -6.48 -2.17
CA GLY A 82 -17.21 -6.10 -0.78
C GLY A 82 -16.65 -4.69 -0.59
N CYS A 83 -15.58 -4.30 -1.33
CA CYS A 83 -15.05 -2.95 -1.30
C CYS A 83 -16.06 -1.92 -1.81
N ALA A 84 -16.75 -2.19 -2.92
CA ALA A 84 -17.77 -1.27 -3.41
C ALA A 84 -18.85 -1.01 -2.35
N ILE A 85 -19.30 -2.06 -1.65
CA ILE A 85 -20.29 -1.91 -0.58
C ILE A 85 -19.69 -1.18 0.62
N THR A 86 -18.57 -1.64 1.16
CA THR A 86 -18.01 -1.12 2.41
C THR A 86 -17.46 0.29 2.28
N PHE A 87 -16.84 0.66 1.15
CA PHE A 87 -16.44 2.04 0.90
C PHE A 87 -17.66 2.94 0.65
N GLY A 88 -18.71 2.44 -0.02
CA GLY A 88 -19.98 3.17 -0.16
C GLY A 88 -20.70 3.40 1.18
N LEU A 89 -20.62 2.46 2.12
CA LEU A 89 -21.23 2.59 3.45
C LEU A 89 -20.62 3.72 4.28
N HIS A 90 -19.38 4.15 4.02
CA HIS A 90 -18.80 5.33 4.68
C HIS A 90 -19.61 6.61 4.43
N TYR A 91 -20.34 6.69 3.31
CA TYR A 91 -21.23 7.83 3.01
C TYR A 91 -22.31 8.04 4.08
N PHE A 92 -22.76 6.96 4.70
CA PHE A 92 -23.82 6.95 5.72
C PHE A 92 -23.25 6.95 7.15
N ALA A 93 -21.94 7.04 7.31
CA ALA A 93 -21.30 7.02 8.61
C ALA A 93 -21.28 8.43 9.21
N ASP A 94 -22.34 8.79 9.95
CA ASP A 94 -22.51 10.11 10.58
C ASP A 94 -21.96 10.16 12.00
N ASP A 95 -21.49 9.03 12.55
CA ASP A 95 -20.86 8.93 13.86
C ASP A 95 -19.57 8.09 13.83
N SER A 96 -18.78 8.16 14.91
CA SER A 96 -17.50 7.50 15.03
C SER A 96 -17.59 5.97 14.99
N VAL A 97 -18.66 5.38 15.53
CA VAL A 97 -18.86 3.92 15.57
C VAL A 97 -19.19 3.39 14.18
N LEU A 98 -20.11 4.03 13.46
CA LEU A 98 -20.44 3.66 12.09
C LEU A 98 -19.24 3.79 11.17
N LEU A 99 -18.47 4.88 11.31
CA LEU A 99 -17.25 5.08 10.53
C LEU A 99 -16.21 4.00 10.84
N LEU A 100 -16.00 3.65 12.09
CA LEU A 100 -15.10 2.58 12.51
C LEU A 100 -15.53 1.22 11.93
N LEU A 101 -16.82 0.89 11.99
CA LEU A 101 -17.35 -0.37 11.41
C LEU A 101 -17.20 -0.42 9.89
N ALA A 102 -17.47 0.68 9.20
CA ALA A 102 -17.25 0.79 7.75
C ALA A 102 -15.76 0.59 7.40
N ARG A 103 -14.84 1.18 8.18
CA ARG A 103 -13.39 1.01 8.03
C ARG A 103 -12.94 -0.43 8.24
N LEU A 104 -13.45 -1.12 9.28
CA LEU A 104 -13.17 -2.54 9.50
C LEU A 104 -13.64 -3.39 8.31
N GLY A 105 -14.87 -3.16 7.84
CA GLY A 105 -15.41 -3.84 6.66
C GLY A 105 -14.56 -3.59 5.40
N ALA A 106 -14.15 -2.35 5.14
CA ALA A 106 -13.28 -1.98 4.04
C ALA A 106 -11.90 -2.67 4.13
N GLY A 107 -11.33 -2.78 5.34
CA GLY A 107 -10.08 -3.50 5.57
C GLY A 107 -10.19 -5.00 5.26
N ILE A 108 -11.28 -5.66 5.74
CA ILE A 108 -11.53 -7.08 5.46
C ILE A 108 -11.65 -7.33 3.96
N THR A 109 -12.43 -6.54 3.26
CA THR A 109 -12.71 -6.74 1.84
C THR A 109 -11.51 -6.40 0.95
N SER A 110 -10.72 -5.40 1.32
CA SER A 110 -9.44 -5.09 0.68
C SER A 110 -8.43 -6.22 0.86
N GLY A 111 -8.32 -6.77 2.07
CA GLY A 111 -7.44 -7.90 2.37
C GLY A 111 -7.84 -9.22 1.68
N LEU A 112 -9.12 -9.38 1.34
CA LEU A 112 -9.61 -10.48 0.52
C LEU A 112 -9.09 -10.37 -0.93
N MET A 113 -9.06 -9.17 -1.49
CA MET A 113 -8.80 -8.87 -2.90
C MET A 113 -7.32 -8.73 -3.23
N ILE A 114 -6.57 -7.95 -2.44
CA ILE A 114 -5.21 -7.50 -2.78
C ILE A 114 -4.24 -8.66 -2.99
N PRO A 115 -4.11 -9.65 -2.08
CA PRO A 115 -3.20 -10.77 -2.27
C PRO A 115 -3.56 -11.64 -3.48
N ALA A 116 -4.86 -11.79 -3.74
CA ALA A 116 -5.35 -12.57 -4.88
C ALA A 116 -5.06 -11.87 -6.21
N MET A 117 -5.23 -10.55 -6.29
CA MET A 117 -4.95 -9.76 -7.49
C MET A 117 -3.46 -9.79 -7.83
N LEU A 118 -2.58 -9.63 -6.83
CA LEU A 118 -1.13 -9.66 -7.06
C LEU A 118 -0.66 -11.06 -7.46
N ALA A 119 -1.20 -12.13 -6.83
CA ALA A 119 -0.93 -13.50 -7.24
C ALA A 119 -1.42 -13.78 -8.67
N TYR A 120 -2.61 -13.30 -9.04
CA TYR A 120 -3.14 -13.38 -10.39
C TYR A 120 -2.24 -12.67 -11.39
N THR A 121 -1.78 -11.47 -11.06
CA THR A 121 -0.83 -10.70 -11.89
C THR A 121 0.43 -11.50 -12.17
N TYR A 122 1.00 -12.13 -11.15
CA TYR A 122 2.20 -12.97 -11.30
C TYR A 122 1.92 -14.23 -12.14
N GLU A 123 0.79 -14.90 -11.91
CA GLU A 123 0.41 -16.16 -12.60
C GLU A 123 -0.01 -15.94 -14.06
N SER A 124 -0.62 -14.78 -14.36
CA SER A 124 -1.01 -14.40 -15.74
C SER A 124 0.17 -13.90 -16.58
N SER A 125 1.27 -13.49 -15.95
CA SER A 125 2.44 -12.95 -16.61
C SER A 125 3.53 -14.01 -16.72
N LYS A 126 3.94 -14.36 -17.95
CA LYS A 126 5.04 -15.34 -18.18
C LYS A 126 6.42 -14.76 -17.83
N GLU A 127 6.55 -13.44 -17.71
CA GLU A 127 7.81 -12.73 -17.52
C GLU A 127 7.74 -11.80 -16.29
N LYS A 128 8.77 -11.82 -15.45
CA LYS A 128 8.90 -10.95 -14.26
C LYS A 128 8.79 -9.46 -14.59
N ALA A 129 9.37 -9.05 -15.72
CA ALA A 129 9.31 -7.69 -16.22
C ALA A 129 7.87 -7.20 -16.41
N ARG A 130 6.99 -8.06 -16.92
CA ARG A 130 5.57 -7.75 -17.09
C ARG A 130 4.84 -7.57 -15.76
N VAL A 131 5.22 -8.34 -14.73
CA VAL A 131 4.66 -8.19 -13.38
C VAL A 131 4.92 -6.78 -12.84
N ALA A 132 6.16 -6.29 -12.93
CA ALA A 132 6.51 -4.94 -12.49
C ALA A 132 5.73 -3.86 -13.25
N THR A 133 5.60 -4.00 -14.58
CA THR A 133 4.81 -3.07 -15.40
C THR A 133 3.31 -3.09 -15.04
N ILE A 134 2.74 -4.24 -14.65
CA ILE A 134 1.35 -4.28 -14.19
C ILE A 134 1.23 -3.64 -12.80
N ILE A 135 2.19 -3.92 -11.91
CA ILE A 135 2.20 -3.31 -10.57
C ILE A 135 2.38 -1.78 -10.63
N SER A 136 3.01 -1.22 -11.68
CA SER A 136 3.10 0.24 -11.83
C SER A 136 1.72 0.91 -11.90
N PHE A 137 0.69 0.21 -12.38
CA PHE A 137 -0.69 0.72 -12.40
C PHE A 137 -1.33 0.82 -11.00
N HIS A 138 -0.75 0.17 -9.99
CA HIS A 138 -1.02 0.46 -8.58
C HIS A 138 -0.68 1.94 -8.26
N ALA A 139 0.55 2.37 -8.56
CA ALA A 139 0.96 3.75 -8.30
C ALA A 139 0.16 4.77 -9.13
N LEU A 140 -0.17 4.42 -10.40
CA LEU A 140 -1.02 5.26 -11.24
C LEU A 140 -2.45 5.36 -10.69
N GLY A 141 -3.00 4.28 -10.12
CA GLY A 141 -4.28 4.30 -9.44
C GLY A 141 -4.25 5.21 -8.20
N TRP A 142 -3.20 5.12 -7.40
CA TRP A 142 -3.00 6.02 -6.25
C TRP A 142 -2.95 7.49 -6.70
N LEU A 143 -2.20 7.80 -7.77
CA LEU A 143 -2.16 9.14 -8.34
C LEU A 143 -3.56 9.63 -8.70
N ALA A 144 -4.32 8.84 -9.47
CA ALA A 144 -5.67 9.20 -9.89
C ALA A 144 -6.61 9.40 -8.69
N GLY A 145 -6.56 8.51 -7.68
CA GLY A 145 -7.36 8.64 -6.47
C GLY A 145 -7.05 9.92 -5.69
N ILE A 146 -5.78 10.28 -5.51
CA ILE A 146 -5.37 11.51 -4.82
C ILE A 146 -5.83 12.76 -5.59
N VAL A 147 -5.65 12.77 -6.91
CA VAL A 147 -6.07 13.90 -7.75
C VAL A 147 -7.59 14.08 -7.69
N VAL A 148 -8.35 12.99 -7.87
CA VAL A 148 -9.82 13.03 -7.81
C VAL A 148 -10.30 13.46 -6.42
N ALA A 149 -9.67 13.00 -5.35
CA ALA A 149 -9.98 13.42 -3.98
C ALA A 149 -9.77 14.93 -3.77
N GLY A 150 -8.69 15.49 -4.32
CA GLY A 150 -8.42 16.92 -4.27
C GLY A 150 -9.39 17.78 -5.10
N MET A 151 -10.02 17.19 -6.13
CA MET A 151 -11.01 17.89 -6.97
C MET A 151 -12.43 17.83 -6.40
N VAL A 152 -12.75 16.83 -5.58
CA VAL A 152 -14.07 16.65 -4.97
C VAL A 152 -14.11 17.46 -3.68
N ASN A 153 -14.93 18.51 -3.67
CA ASN A 153 -15.03 19.46 -2.53
C ASN A 153 -15.92 18.94 -1.39
N ASP A 154 -16.55 17.78 -1.58
CA ASP A 154 -17.42 17.12 -0.60
C ASP A 154 -16.82 15.80 -0.15
N VAL A 155 -16.46 15.75 1.13
CA VAL A 155 -15.80 14.61 1.77
C VAL A 155 -16.68 13.34 1.73
N LYS A 156 -18.01 13.46 1.78
CA LYS A 156 -18.92 12.31 1.70
C LYS A 156 -19.00 11.75 0.28
N ILE A 157 -19.01 12.62 -0.73
CA ILE A 157 -19.05 12.21 -2.15
C ILE A 157 -17.80 11.39 -2.53
N ILE A 158 -16.65 11.63 -1.90
CA ILE A 158 -15.43 10.84 -2.10
C ILE A 158 -15.68 9.34 -1.92
N PHE A 159 -16.51 8.95 -0.97
CA PHE A 159 -16.82 7.54 -0.72
C PHE A 159 -17.65 6.89 -1.83
N LEU A 160 -18.61 7.64 -2.39
CA LEU A 160 -19.39 7.17 -3.54
C LEU A 160 -18.52 7.02 -4.79
N VAL A 161 -17.60 7.97 -5.02
CA VAL A 161 -16.63 7.88 -6.12
C VAL A 161 -15.68 6.69 -5.91
N SER A 162 -15.24 6.45 -4.68
CA SER A 162 -14.46 5.25 -4.33
C SER A 162 -15.22 3.97 -4.66
N SER A 163 -16.48 3.88 -4.24
CA SER A 163 -17.36 2.75 -4.55
C SER A 163 -17.50 2.55 -6.08
N ALA A 164 -17.69 3.63 -6.83
CA ALA A 164 -17.77 3.58 -8.29
C ALA A 164 -16.47 3.04 -8.93
N PHE A 165 -15.29 3.41 -8.44
CA PHE A 165 -14.03 2.84 -8.91
C PHE A 165 -13.97 1.32 -8.69
N PHE A 166 -14.43 0.81 -7.56
CA PHE A 166 -14.49 -0.64 -7.32
C PHE A 166 -15.48 -1.33 -8.24
N LEU A 167 -16.62 -0.72 -8.54
CA LEU A 167 -17.59 -1.26 -9.51
C LEU A 167 -17.02 -1.31 -10.93
N VAL A 168 -16.26 -0.29 -11.35
CA VAL A 168 -15.56 -0.31 -12.64
C VAL A 168 -14.48 -1.40 -12.66
N ALA A 169 -13.70 -1.54 -11.58
CA ALA A 169 -12.72 -2.64 -11.45
C ALA A 169 -13.41 -4.01 -11.52
N LEU A 170 -14.57 -4.16 -10.90
CA LEU A 170 -15.39 -5.37 -10.96
C LEU A 170 -15.83 -5.67 -12.40
N ALA A 171 -16.38 -4.68 -13.11
CA ALA A 171 -16.80 -4.83 -14.51
C ALA A 171 -15.63 -5.26 -15.41
N VAL A 172 -14.45 -4.65 -15.24
CA VAL A 172 -13.22 -5.08 -15.94
C VAL A 172 -12.85 -6.52 -15.57
N SER A 173 -12.96 -6.90 -14.29
CA SER A 173 -12.60 -8.22 -13.80
C SER A 173 -13.47 -9.35 -14.38
N VAL A 174 -14.69 -9.05 -14.87
CA VAL A 174 -15.54 -10.02 -15.53
C VAL A 174 -14.91 -10.59 -16.79
N LYS A 175 -14.10 -9.79 -17.48
CA LYS A 175 -13.38 -10.19 -18.70
C LYS A 175 -12.07 -10.94 -18.42
N LEU A 176 -11.62 -11.03 -17.15
CA LEU A 176 -10.40 -11.75 -16.80
C LEU A 176 -10.63 -13.28 -16.89
N PRO A 177 -9.75 -14.02 -17.61
CA PRO A 177 -9.85 -15.47 -17.71
C PRO A 177 -9.59 -16.14 -16.35
N LYS A 178 -10.28 -17.25 -16.12
CA LYS A 178 -10.05 -18.05 -14.91
C LYS A 178 -8.71 -18.78 -15.01
N ILE A 179 -7.78 -18.44 -14.11
CA ILE A 179 -6.52 -19.14 -13.93
C ILE A 179 -6.64 -19.95 -12.64
N TYR A 180 -6.48 -21.26 -12.73
CA TYR A 180 -6.48 -22.13 -11.57
C TYR A 180 -5.04 -22.51 -11.21
N SER A 181 -4.60 -22.10 -10.04
CA SER A 181 -3.27 -22.41 -9.50
C SER A 181 -3.40 -22.87 -8.05
N ARG A 182 -3.90 -24.09 -7.89
CA ARG A 182 -4.04 -24.70 -6.56
C ARG A 182 -2.68 -25.13 -6.01
N LYS A 183 -2.44 -24.81 -4.74
CA LYS A 183 -1.28 -25.27 -3.98
C LYS A 183 -1.72 -26.07 -2.76
N GLU A 184 -1.10 -27.21 -2.54
CA GLU A 184 -1.22 -27.90 -1.26
C GLU A 184 -0.44 -27.13 -0.20
N LEU A 185 -1.14 -26.67 0.83
CA LEU A 185 -0.58 -25.86 1.90
C LEU A 185 -0.41 -26.72 3.15
N GLY A 186 0.82 -27.03 3.50
CA GLY A 186 1.15 -27.73 4.73
C GLY A 186 0.71 -26.96 5.99
N LYS A 187 0.50 -27.68 7.10
CA LYS A 187 0.31 -27.07 8.40
C LYS A 187 1.53 -26.21 8.74
N GLY A 188 1.32 -25.01 9.31
CA GLY A 188 2.40 -24.10 9.71
C GLY A 188 3.14 -23.39 8.57
N LEU A 189 2.69 -23.49 7.31
CA LEU A 189 3.35 -22.86 6.16
C LEU A 189 3.60 -21.35 6.35
N THR A 190 2.63 -20.60 6.87
CA THR A 190 2.79 -19.16 7.15
C THR A 190 3.99 -18.92 8.07
N LYS A 191 4.09 -19.68 9.18
CA LYS A 191 5.24 -19.61 10.09
C LYS A 191 6.55 -19.97 9.40
N GLN A 192 6.56 -21.01 8.56
CA GLN A 192 7.74 -21.43 7.80
C GLN A 192 8.21 -20.33 6.84
N ILE A 193 7.30 -19.67 6.11
CA ILE A 193 7.63 -18.56 5.21
C ILE A 193 8.23 -17.40 6.01
N ILE A 194 7.63 -17.02 7.14
CA ILE A 194 8.13 -15.93 8.00
C ILE A 194 9.52 -16.27 8.54
N VAL A 195 9.71 -17.47 9.09
CA VAL A 195 11.00 -17.88 9.68
C VAL A 195 12.09 -17.96 8.63
N LYS A 196 11.81 -18.54 7.46
CA LYS A 196 12.75 -18.63 6.34
C LYS A 196 13.18 -17.25 5.84
N ASN A 197 12.25 -16.29 5.81
CA ASN A 197 12.47 -14.94 5.30
C ASN A 197 12.50 -13.88 6.44
N LYS A 198 12.89 -14.27 7.66
CA LYS A 198 12.82 -13.41 8.84
C LYS A 198 13.52 -12.07 8.66
N PHE A 199 14.69 -12.03 8.01
CA PHE A 199 15.43 -10.80 7.79
C PHE A 199 14.72 -9.86 6.81
N LEU A 200 14.01 -10.39 5.80
CA LEU A 200 13.19 -9.60 4.89
C LEU A 200 12.01 -8.98 5.65
N PHE A 201 11.26 -9.79 6.39
CA PHE A 201 10.10 -9.31 7.14
C PHE A 201 10.48 -8.36 8.28
N SER A 202 11.56 -8.62 9.00
CA SER A 202 12.06 -7.69 10.03
C SER A 202 12.51 -6.36 9.43
N SER A 203 13.25 -6.40 8.31
CA SER A 203 13.66 -5.19 7.60
C SER A 203 12.45 -4.41 7.07
N LEU A 204 11.47 -5.10 6.49
CA LEU A 204 10.23 -4.51 6.00
C LEU A 204 9.46 -3.84 7.15
N LEU A 205 9.28 -4.54 8.27
CA LEU A 205 8.57 -4.04 9.45
C LEU A 205 9.22 -2.76 9.98
N LEU A 206 10.51 -2.80 10.25
CA LEU A 206 11.26 -1.65 10.78
C LEU A 206 11.21 -0.46 9.81
N ARG A 207 11.55 -0.70 8.52
CA ARG A 207 11.51 0.36 7.49
C ARG A 207 10.13 1.00 7.39
N HIS A 208 9.08 0.16 7.34
CA HIS A 208 7.75 0.68 7.12
C HIS A 208 7.13 1.31 8.36
N THR A 209 7.53 0.88 9.57
CA THR A 209 7.18 1.57 10.81
C THR A 209 7.75 3.00 10.83
N GLY A 210 9.01 3.19 10.43
CA GLY A 210 9.58 4.53 10.26
C GLY A 210 8.81 5.36 9.23
N ALA A 211 8.51 4.76 8.07
CA ALA A 211 7.74 5.44 7.02
C ALA A 211 6.32 5.81 7.49
N ALA A 212 5.59 4.88 8.13
CA ALA A 212 4.24 5.12 8.63
C ALA A 212 4.21 6.21 9.71
N SER A 213 5.28 6.31 10.53
CA SER A 213 5.44 7.40 11.50
C SER A 213 5.55 8.76 10.81
N VAL A 214 6.31 8.84 9.71
CA VAL A 214 6.48 10.10 8.96
C VAL A 214 5.21 10.46 8.19
N TRP A 215 4.55 9.48 7.55
CA TRP A 215 3.39 9.76 6.70
C TRP A 215 2.21 10.37 7.44
N ILE A 216 2.04 10.09 8.73
CA ILE A 216 0.95 10.68 9.51
C ILE A 216 1.26 12.10 9.95
N ILE A 217 2.53 12.42 10.22
CA ILE A 217 2.93 13.74 10.70
C ILE A 217 3.33 14.69 9.58
N LEU A 218 3.77 14.20 8.43
CA LEU A 218 4.26 15.05 7.34
C LEU A 218 3.22 16.08 6.85
N PRO A 219 1.94 15.71 6.61
CA PRO A 219 0.93 16.69 6.23
C PRO A 219 0.73 17.78 7.30
N LEU A 220 0.75 17.37 8.58
CA LEU A 220 0.62 18.31 9.71
C LEU A 220 1.84 19.24 9.77
N ALA A 221 3.04 18.70 9.65
CA ALA A 221 4.26 19.49 9.63
C ALA A 221 4.26 20.49 8.46
N LEU A 222 3.89 20.06 7.24
CA LEU A 222 3.80 20.97 6.09
C LEU A 222 2.77 22.07 6.32
N MET A 223 1.62 21.78 6.90
CA MET A 223 0.55 22.74 7.14
C MET A 223 0.87 23.66 8.32
N GLU A 224 1.23 23.12 9.49
CA GLU A 224 1.37 23.89 10.72
C GLU A 224 2.69 24.62 10.83
N THR A 225 3.79 24.04 10.32
CA THR A 225 5.12 24.65 10.45
C THR A 225 5.57 25.43 9.20
N MET A 226 5.04 25.08 8.01
CA MET A 226 5.45 25.67 6.73
C MET A 226 4.31 26.40 6.01
N GLY A 227 3.10 26.44 6.61
CA GLY A 227 1.96 27.18 6.07
C GLY A 227 1.36 26.59 4.79
N ALA A 228 1.67 25.32 4.45
CA ALA A 228 1.21 24.69 3.23
C ALA A 228 -0.31 24.49 3.23
N GLN A 229 -0.93 24.78 2.09
CA GLN A 229 -2.34 24.54 1.86
C GLN A 229 -2.61 23.10 1.39
N LEU A 230 -3.87 22.63 1.48
CA LEU A 230 -4.23 21.24 1.12
C LEU A 230 -3.83 20.86 -0.30
N TYR A 231 -3.97 21.77 -1.27
CA TYR A 231 -3.55 21.51 -2.64
C TYR A 231 -2.03 21.39 -2.79
N GLU A 232 -1.25 22.16 -2.02
CA GLU A 232 0.22 22.10 -2.02
C GLU A 232 0.71 20.77 -1.42
N ILE A 233 0.09 20.34 -0.32
CA ILE A 233 0.33 19.02 0.26
C ILE A 233 0.01 17.92 -0.77
N SER A 234 -1.10 18.05 -1.50
CA SER A 234 -1.45 17.09 -2.56
C SER A 234 -0.39 17.04 -3.66
N ILE A 235 0.16 18.17 -4.10
CA ILE A 235 1.26 18.25 -5.09
C ILE A 235 2.50 17.51 -4.58
N VAL A 236 2.86 17.69 -3.31
CA VAL A 236 3.98 16.98 -2.67
C VAL A 236 3.76 15.45 -2.73
N TYR A 237 2.56 14.97 -2.43
CA TYR A 237 2.25 13.52 -2.50
C TYR A 237 2.15 12.99 -3.93
N VAL A 238 1.71 13.80 -4.88
CA VAL A 238 1.70 13.45 -6.31
C VAL A 238 3.12 13.16 -6.83
N ALA A 239 4.14 13.90 -6.38
CA ALA A 239 5.52 13.65 -6.76
C ALA A 239 5.97 12.22 -6.44
N ASN A 240 5.56 11.66 -5.29
CA ASN A 240 5.81 10.27 -4.93
C ASN A 240 5.13 9.30 -5.90
N THR A 241 3.84 9.45 -6.14
CA THR A 241 3.07 8.48 -6.93
C THR A 241 3.46 8.48 -8.41
N VAL A 242 3.75 9.65 -8.98
CA VAL A 242 4.27 9.78 -10.35
C VAL A 242 5.61 9.07 -10.49
N THR A 243 6.53 9.35 -9.58
CA THR A 243 7.87 8.74 -9.64
C THR A 243 7.81 7.23 -9.41
N ALA A 244 6.97 6.76 -8.48
CA ALA A 244 6.76 5.33 -8.27
C ALA A 244 6.25 4.64 -9.54
N PHE A 245 5.26 5.24 -10.23
CA PHE A 245 4.75 4.71 -11.49
C PHE A 245 5.84 4.61 -12.56
N LEU A 246 6.61 5.69 -12.76
CA LEU A 246 7.67 5.74 -13.76
C LEU A 246 8.75 4.68 -13.48
N VAL A 247 9.24 4.60 -12.24
CA VAL A 247 10.30 3.66 -11.85
C VAL A 247 9.81 2.21 -11.94
N MET A 248 8.60 1.90 -11.48
CA MET A 248 8.02 0.56 -11.58
C MET A 248 7.89 0.12 -13.06
N ASN A 249 7.50 1.05 -13.94
CA ASN A 249 7.42 0.78 -15.38
C ASN A 249 8.81 0.53 -15.98
N LEU A 250 9.82 1.35 -15.62
CA LEU A 250 11.21 1.16 -16.07
C LEU A 250 11.80 -0.17 -15.58
N LEU A 251 11.55 -0.56 -14.33
CA LEU A 251 11.94 -1.87 -13.80
C LEU A 251 11.29 -3.02 -14.57
N GLY A 252 10.06 -2.82 -15.02
CA GLY A 252 9.35 -3.79 -15.85
C GLY A 252 9.82 -3.87 -17.31
N THR A 253 10.41 -2.83 -17.86
CA THR A 253 10.71 -2.74 -19.29
C THR A 253 12.20 -2.70 -19.64
N ARG A 254 13.01 -2.03 -18.82
CA ARG A 254 14.40 -1.73 -19.17
C ARG A 254 15.44 -2.13 -18.13
N ILE A 255 15.11 -2.11 -16.84
CA ILE A 255 16.07 -2.30 -15.75
C ILE A 255 15.97 -3.73 -15.23
N ARG A 256 17.07 -4.48 -15.26
CA ARG A 256 17.17 -5.84 -14.72
C ARG A 256 18.10 -5.86 -13.53
N ILE A 257 17.52 -5.78 -12.33
CA ILE A 257 18.24 -5.88 -11.07
C ILE A 257 17.72 -7.13 -10.32
N ASN A 258 18.60 -7.77 -9.55
CA ASN A 258 18.20 -8.88 -8.68
C ASN A 258 17.18 -8.42 -7.62
N ASN A 259 16.15 -9.21 -7.36
CA ASN A 259 15.03 -8.87 -6.48
C ASN A 259 15.48 -8.48 -5.06
N VAL A 260 16.45 -9.23 -4.49
CA VAL A 260 17.01 -8.93 -3.17
C VAL A 260 17.80 -7.61 -3.19
N THR A 261 18.55 -7.36 -4.26
CA THR A 261 19.30 -6.10 -4.43
C THR A 261 18.35 -4.91 -4.56
N MET A 262 17.26 -5.05 -5.35
CA MET A 262 16.21 -4.02 -5.42
C MET A 262 15.64 -3.71 -4.04
N PHE A 263 15.27 -4.74 -3.27
CA PHE A 263 14.75 -4.56 -1.91
C PHE A 263 15.74 -3.78 -1.02
N LYS A 264 17.03 -4.17 -1.00
CA LYS A 264 18.07 -3.51 -0.20
C LYS A 264 18.27 -2.06 -0.58
N ILE A 265 18.36 -1.77 -1.89
CA ILE A 265 18.50 -0.39 -2.39
C ILE A 265 17.28 0.45 -1.97
N GLY A 266 16.07 -0.08 -2.14
CA GLY A 266 14.85 0.61 -1.75
C GLY A 266 14.81 0.93 -0.25
N VAL A 267 15.22 0.00 0.62
CA VAL A 267 15.34 0.25 2.06
C VAL A 267 16.40 1.32 2.35
N GLY A 268 17.58 1.23 1.73
CA GLY A 268 18.68 2.19 1.92
C GLY A 268 18.30 3.62 1.48
N LEU A 269 17.65 3.78 0.32
CA LEU A 269 17.20 5.08 -0.17
C LEU A 269 16.22 5.78 0.79
N THR A 270 15.43 5.01 1.54
CA THR A 270 14.50 5.58 2.52
C THR A 270 15.21 6.37 3.62
N ILE A 271 16.45 6.03 3.97
CA ILE A 271 17.26 6.77 4.96
C ILE A 271 17.50 8.20 4.46
N PHE A 272 17.92 8.34 3.20
CA PHE A 272 18.18 9.65 2.58
C PHE A 272 16.91 10.48 2.45
N VAL A 273 15.75 9.83 2.21
CA VAL A 273 14.44 10.50 2.23
C VAL A 273 14.21 11.17 3.58
N PHE A 274 14.35 10.44 4.68
CA PHE A 274 14.04 11.00 6.01
C PHE A 274 15.08 12.01 6.47
N ILE A 275 16.36 11.83 6.12
CA ILE A 275 17.38 12.86 6.33
C ILE A 275 16.99 14.15 5.61
N GLY A 276 16.60 14.07 4.34
CA GLY A 276 16.20 15.23 3.57
C GLY A 276 14.93 15.90 4.14
N LEU A 277 13.88 15.11 4.43
CA LEU A 277 12.64 15.65 5.01
C LEU A 277 12.86 16.28 6.39
N SER A 278 13.88 15.88 7.15
CA SER A 278 14.19 16.51 8.44
C SER A 278 14.85 17.88 8.32
N GLN A 279 15.28 18.29 7.13
CA GLN A 279 16.02 19.54 6.86
C GLN A 279 15.21 20.56 6.06
N ILE A 280 13.96 20.25 5.66
CA ILE A 280 13.14 21.18 4.88
C ILE A 280 12.62 22.31 5.76
N SER A 281 12.61 23.53 5.22
CA SER A 281 12.03 24.72 5.83
C SER A 281 10.81 25.25 5.07
N GLU A 282 10.65 24.86 3.81
CA GLU A 282 9.55 25.23 2.93
C GLU A 282 8.88 23.98 2.36
N TRP A 283 7.56 24.01 2.20
CA TRP A 283 6.78 22.84 1.79
C TRP A 283 7.23 22.24 0.43
N TRP A 284 7.59 23.09 -0.53
CA TRP A 284 8.04 22.64 -1.86
C TRP A 284 9.37 21.90 -1.84
N MET A 285 10.23 22.14 -0.83
CA MET A 285 11.47 21.39 -0.63
C MET A 285 11.22 19.91 -0.35
N ALA A 286 10.01 19.50 0.06
CA ALA A 286 9.63 18.12 0.24
C ALA A 286 9.52 17.35 -1.09
N MET A 287 9.26 18.01 -2.22
CA MET A 287 8.98 17.35 -3.51
C MET A 287 10.11 16.44 -4.01
N PRO A 288 11.40 16.83 -4.02
CA PRO A 288 12.49 15.95 -4.44
C PRO A 288 12.61 14.72 -3.53
N PHE A 289 12.40 14.86 -2.23
CA PHE A 289 12.45 13.74 -1.29
C PHE A 289 11.23 12.83 -1.45
N MET A 290 10.05 13.37 -1.72
CA MET A 290 8.87 12.58 -2.04
C MET A 290 9.01 11.86 -3.39
N SER A 291 9.69 12.43 -4.37
CA SER A 291 10.07 11.70 -5.58
C SER A 291 11.01 10.53 -5.25
N LEU A 292 11.98 10.73 -4.36
CA LEU A 292 12.87 9.65 -3.91
C LEU A 292 12.11 8.58 -3.10
N VAL A 293 11.03 8.94 -2.39
CA VAL A 293 10.09 7.95 -1.80
C VAL A 293 9.52 7.03 -2.88
N GLY A 294 9.09 7.61 -4.01
CA GLY A 294 8.55 6.82 -5.14
C GLY A 294 9.56 5.81 -5.68
N VAL A 295 10.83 6.23 -5.84
CA VAL A 295 11.93 5.33 -6.23
C VAL A 295 12.12 4.21 -5.21
N SER A 296 12.25 4.59 -3.93
CA SER A 296 12.42 3.66 -2.83
C SER A 296 11.28 2.65 -2.74
N TRP A 297 10.03 3.14 -2.81
CA TRP A 297 8.84 2.29 -2.80
C TRP A 297 8.84 1.29 -3.95
N ALA A 298 9.08 1.75 -5.18
CA ALA A 298 9.11 0.89 -6.35
C ALA A 298 10.10 -0.27 -6.18
N LEU A 299 11.32 0.04 -5.75
CA LEU A 299 12.38 -0.93 -5.60
C LEU A 299 12.09 -1.95 -4.49
N PHE A 300 11.76 -1.50 -3.27
CA PHE A 300 11.57 -2.46 -2.19
C PHE A 300 10.27 -3.27 -2.34
N TYR A 301 9.18 -2.66 -2.82
CA TYR A 301 7.91 -3.34 -2.98
C TYR A 301 7.95 -4.42 -4.06
N ILE A 302 8.47 -4.10 -5.24
CA ILE A 302 8.63 -5.07 -6.33
C ILE A 302 9.66 -6.12 -5.94
N GLY A 303 10.84 -5.72 -5.45
CA GLY A 303 11.90 -6.64 -5.07
C GLY A 303 11.47 -7.63 -4.00
N GLY A 304 10.82 -7.16 -2.94
CA GLY A 304 10.35 -8.00 -1.84
C GLY A 304 9.24 -8.98 -2.26
N ASN A 305 8.22 -8.49 -2.98
CA ASN A 305 7.10 -9.33 -3.42
C ASN A 305 7.54 -10.40 -4.42
N ILE A 306 8.32 -10.04 -5.45
CA ILE A 306 8.76 -11.02 -6.45
C ILE A 306 9.67 -12.07 -5.79
N HIS A 307 10.64 -11.66 -4.94
CA HIS A 307 11.49 -12.60 -4.21
C HIS A 307 10.69 -13.63 -3.40
N LEU A 308 9.65 -13.19 -2.69
CA LEU A 308 8.80 -14.10 -1.93
C LEU A 308 7.96 -15.01 -2.82
N MET A 309 7.36 -14.47 -3.88
CA MET A 309 6.48 -15.21 -4.79
C MET A 309 7.21 -16.26 -5.65
N GLU A 310 8.51 -16.10 -5.89
CA GLU A 310 9.28 -17.08 -6.67
C GLU A 310 9.38 -18.44 -5.99
N ASN A 311 9.48 -18.44 -4.66
CA ASN A 311 9.82 -19.65 -3.89
C ASN A 311 8.71 -20.10 -2.95
N ASN A 312 7.57 -19.42 -2.93
CA ASN A 312 6.46 -19.71 -2.02
C ASN A 312 5.11 -19.58 -2.74
N PRO A 313 4.00 -20.09 -2.14
CA PRO A 313 2.66 -19.81 -2.62
C PRO A 313 2.38 -18.31 -2.69
N LYS A 314 1.96 -17.84 -3.86
CA LYS A 314 2.02 -16.43 -4.25
C LYS A 314 1.11 -15.53 -3.41
N SER A 315 -0.17 -15.92 -3.29
CA SER A 315 -1.15 -15.12 -2.54
C SER A 315 -0.86 -15.16 -1.04
N THR A 316 -0.43 -16.30 -0.50
CA THR A 316 0.01 -16.41 0.91
C THR A 316 1.20 -15.49 1.19
N SER A 317 2.22 -15.52 0.33
CA SER A 317 3.42 -14.69 0.48
C SER A 317 3.12 -13.21 0.41
N THR A 318 2.30 -12.80 -0.55
CA THR A 318 1.84 -11.41 -0.70
C THR A 318 0.98 -10.98 0.50
N GLY A 319 0.10 -11.86 0.96
CA GLY A 319 -0.71 -11.59 2.15
C GLY A 319 0.16 -11.32 3.38
N ILE A 320 1.20 -12.14 3.63
CA ILE A 320 2.13 -11.92 4.76
C ILE A 320 2.92 -10.62 4.56
N PHE A 321 3.37 -10.33 3.33
CA PHE A 321 4.12 -9.12 3.03
C PHE A 321 3.28 -7.86 3.30
N ASN A 322 2.06 -7.80 2.77
CA ASN A 322 1.15 -6.67 2.97
C ASN A 322 0.68 -6.56 4.43
N SER A 323 0.40 -7.69 5.11
CA SER A 323 0.09 -7.66 6.53
C SER A 323 1.24 -7.09 7.38
N THR A 324 2.50 -7.32 6.99
CA THR A 324 3.65 -6.68 7.64
C THR A 324 3.63 -5.17 7.45
N ILE A 325 3.26 -4.69 6.27
CA ILE A 325 3.03 -3.26 5.99
C ILE A 325 1.88 -2.74 6.87
N SER A 326 0.76 -3.46 6.93
CA SER A 326 -0.41 -3.07 7.73
C SER A 326 -0.11 -3.01 9.22
N ILE A 327 0.70 -3.94 9.75
CA ILE A 327 1.20 -3.89 11.15
C ILE A 327 1.97 -2.59 11.40
N SER A 328 2.87 -2.23 10.47
CA SER A 328 3.64 -0.99 10.57
C SER A 328 2.74 0.26 10.54
N GLN A 329 1.65 0.22 9.76
CA GLN A 329 0.66 1.31 9.68
C GLN A 329 -0.22 1.44 10.94
N VAL A 330 -0.23 0.44 11.81
CA VAL A 330 -0.83 0.54 13.15
C VAL A 330 0.18 1.06 14.16
N ILE A 331 1.39 0.52 14.17
CA ILE A 331 2.43 0.83 15.16
C ILE A 331 3.03 2.22 14.92
N GLY A 332 3.33 2.57 13.67
CA GLY A 332 4.00 3.81 13.29
C GLY A 332 3.30 5.08 13.81
N PRO A 333 1.99 5.25 13.56
CA PRO A 333 1.23 6.39 14.04
C PRO A 333 1.23 6.55 15.56
N VAL A 334 1.14 5.44 16.32
CA VAL A 334 1.18 5.46 17.79
C VAL A 334 2.53 5.99 18.28
N ILE A 335 3.63 5.51 17.70
CA ILE A 335 4.98 5.98 18.04
C ILE A 335 5.14 7.45 17.63
N ALA A 336 4.68 7.82 16.44
CA ALA A 336 4.77 9.18 15.92
C ALA A 336 4.02 10.17 16.81
N GLY A 337 2.77 9.82 17.18
CA GLY A 337 1.96 10.66 18.07
C GLY A 337 2.62 10.87 19.44
N SER A 338 3.19 9.80 20.03
CA SER A 338 3.91 9.89 21.28
C SER A 338 5.16 10.79 21.17
N ILE A 339 5.99 10.60 20.14
CA ILE A 339 7.20 11.40 19.96
C ILE A 339 6.84 12.87 19.64
N ALA A 340 5.85 13.11 18.79
CA ALA A 340 5.44 14.47 18.43
C ALA A 340 4.86 15.23 19.63
N PHE A 341 4.13 14.52 20.52
CA PHE A 341 3.56 15.11 21.74
C PHE A 341 4.64 15.54 22.74
N PHE A 342 5.66 14.71 22.97
CA PHE A 342 6.71 15.01 23.96
C PHE A 342 7.89 15.82 23.41
N ALA A 343 8.05 15.91 22.08
CA ALA A 343 9.19 16.56 21.47
C ALA A 343 8.78 17.45 20.26
N SER A 344 8.85 16.91 19.02
CA SER A 344 8.53 17.69 17.82
C SER A 344 8.27 16.77 16.61
N TYR A 345 7.73 17.34 15.52
CA TYR A 345 7.61 16.63 14.22
C TYR A 345 8.98 16.22 13.67
N THR A 346 9.99 17.07 13.82
CA THR A 346 11.37 16.75 13.39
C THR A 346 11.95 15.56 14.17
N SER A 347 11.63 15.41 15.45
CA SER A 347 12.05 14.27 16.26
C SER A 347 11.49 12.94 15.75
N VAL A 348 10.28 12.94 15.18
CA VAL A 348 9.72 11.75 14.52
C VAL A 348 10.53 11.40 13.26
N MET A 349 11.03 12.40 12.52
CA MET A 349 11.89 12.16 11.37
C MET A 349 13.24 11.55 11.78
N TYR A 350 13.84 12.01 12.88
CA TYR A 350 15.05 11.39 13.43
C TYR A 350 14.83 9.95 13.89
N PHE A 351 13.71 9.68 14.55
CA PHE A 351 13.32 8.30 14.86
C PHE A 351 13.23 7.45 13.58
N ALA A 352 12.58 7.97 12.52
CA ALA A 352 12.43 7.25 11.26
C ALA A 352 13.78 6.99 10.57
N ILE A 353 14.76 7.91 10.65
CA ILE A 353 16.12 7.71 10.16
C ILE A 353 16.77 6.52 10.89
N VAL A 354 16.75 6.53 12.23
CA VAL A 354 17.41 5.50 13.05
C VAL A 354 16.79 4.12 12.80
N ILE A 355 15.46 3.99 12.85
CA ILE A 355 14.79 2.70 12.65
C ILE A 355 14.97 2.17 11.23
N THR A 356 15.01 3.06 10.23
CA THR A 356 15.23 2.67 8.83
C THR A 356 16.68 2.28 8.61
N PHE A 357 17.65 2.91 9.29
CA PHE A 357 19.05 2.49 9.26
C PHE A 357 19.19 1.08 9.85
N CYS A 358 18.54 0.79 10.98
CA CYS A 358 18.47 -0.57 11.53
C CYS A 358 17.84 -1.56 10.53
N ALA A 359 16.75 -1.14 9.84
CA ALA A 359 16.13 -1.94 8.80
C ALA A 359 17.11 -2.25 7.65
N PHE A 360 17.91 -1.28 7.24
CA PHE A 360 18.93 -1.47 6.20
C PHE A 360 19.99 -2.47 6.63
N LEU A 361 20.53 -2.35 7.84
CA LEU A 361 21.51 -3.32 8.38
C LEU A 361 20.95 -4.74 8.43
N VAL A 362 19.69 -4.90 8.86
CA VAL A 362 18.99 -6.19 8.83
C VAL A 362 18.84 -6.71 7.40
N SER A 363 18.53 -5.83 6.43
CA SER A 363 18.38 -6.21 5.03
C SER A 363 19.64 -6.82 4.42
N LEU A 364 20.82 -6.41 4.88
CA LEU A 364 22.09 -6.94 4.39
C LEU A 364 22.24 -8.45 4.62
N LYS A 365 21.57 -8.98 5.66
CA LYS A 365 21.55 -10.42 5.98
C LYS A 365 20.64 -11.24 5.06
N ILE A 366 19.86 -10.63 4.18
CA ILE A 366 19.02 -11.34 3.20
C ILE A 366 19.94 -11.95 2.13
N LYS A 367 19.87 -13.27 1.99
CA LYS A 367 20.64 -14.01 0.98
C LYS A 367 19.93 -13.99 -0.38
N LYS A 368 20.70 -13.88 -1.45
CA LYS A 368 20.23 -14.17 -2.81
C LYS A 368 19.92 -15.67 -2.85
N GLN A 369 18.72 -16.01 -3.32
CA GLN A 369 18.33 -17.42 -3.56
C GLN A 369 18.55 -17.75 -5.01
#